data_b65e22432f8fcf8ad6b9e0b1f13c14ef
#
_entry.id   b65e22432f8fcf8ad6b9e0b1f13c14ef
#
_cell.length_a   1.000
_cell.length_b   1.000
_cell.length_c   1.000
_cell.angle_alpha   90.00
_cell.angle_beta   90.00
_cell.angle_gamma   90.00
#
_symmetry.space_group_name_H-M   'P 1'
#
loop_
_entity.id
_entity.type
_entity.pdbx_description
1 polymer ?
#
loop_
_entity_poly.entity_id
_entity_poly.type
_entity_poly.pdbx_seq_one_letter_code
_entity_poly.pdbx_strand_id
1 'polypeptide(L)'
;SNTINKVDLAKKEGARVLTGGKQSDQFEKGYFYEPTVFDQVTPNMEIIMEEAFSPVIPVHRIKSLDEAIAMSNSTRYGLGCTIFTRDIERALTGADNIQIGTFCINSPLMENMAAPFGGMKQSGIGREHGIEALEEFREAKHIFIDYDHSNKEWWFGNNGE
;
A
#
# COMPACT_ATOMS: atom_id res chain seq x y z
N SER A 1 -7.59 -6.71 -23.65
CA SER A 1 -7.46 -5.72 -22.55
C SER A 1 -6.48 -6.25 -21.52
N ASN A 2 -5.95 -5.35 -20.68
CA ASN A 2 -5.00 -5.74 -19.63
C ASN A 2 -5.58 -6.80 -18.67
N THR A 3 -6.87 -6.70 -18.34
CA THR A 3 -7.57 -7.67 -17.48
C THR A 3 -7.54 -9.09 -18.07
N ILE A 4 -7.87 -9.24 -19.36
CA ILE A 4 -7.87 -10.56 -20.04
C ILE A 4 -6.47 -11.18 -19.96
N ASN A 5 -5.44 -10.40 -20.29
CA ASN A 5 -4.06 -10.89 -20.28
C ASN A 5 -3.62 -11.37 -18.89
N LYS A 6 -3.94 -10.59 -17.83
CA LYS A 6 -3.62 -10.96 -16.45
C LYS A 6 -4.36 -12.22 -15.99
N VAL A 7 -5.64 -12.34 -16.34
CA VAL A 7 -6.44 -13.54 -16.01
C VAL A 7 -5.92 -14.77 -16.76
N ASP A 8 -5.61 -14.64 -18.03
CA ASP A 8 -5.07 -15.74 -18.83
C ASP A 8 -3.67 -16.15 -18.36
N LEU A 9 -2.84 -15.19 -17.95
CA LEU A 9 -1.54 -15.49 -17.37
C LEU A 9 -1.69 -16.22 -16.03
N ALA A 10 -2.54 -15.76 -15.12
CA ALA A 10 -2.79 -16.43 -13.84
C ALA A 10 -3.25 -17.88 -14.04
N LYS A 11 -4.14 -18.13 -15.03
CA LYS A 11 -4.54 -19.51 -15.40
C LYS A 11 -3.36 -20.35 -15.89
N LYS A 12 -2.48 -19.78 -16.72
CA LYS A 12 -1.27 -20.47 -17.23
C LYS A 12 -0.27 -20.77 -16.12
N GLU A 13 -0.17 -19.89 -15.13
CA GLU A 13 0.67 -20.05 -13.94
C GLU A 13 0.09 -21.09 -12.94
N GLY A 14 -1.14 -21.58 -13.17
CA GLY A 14 -1.77 -22.63 -12.38
C GLY A 14 -2.81 -22.15 -11.37
N ALA A 15 -3.18 -20.88 -11.39
CA ALA A 15 -4.28 -20.39 -10.55
C ALA A 15 -5.61 -21.00 -10.99
N ARG A 16 -6.43 -21.39 -10.00
CA ARG A 16 -7.75 -21.96 -10.24
C ARG A 16 -8.82 -20.89 -10.18
N VAL A 17 -9.60 -20.73 -11.27
CA VAL A 17 -10.78 -19.85 -11.28
C VAL A 17 -11.90 -20.49 -10.48
N LEU A 18 -12.42 -19.77 -9.49
CA LEU A 18 -13.59 -20.19 -8.71
C LEU A 18 -14.89 -19.62 -9.30
N THR A 19 -14.83 -18.40 -9.83
CA THR A 19 -15.95 -17.74 -10.51
C THR A 19 -15.43 -16.73 -11.51
N GLY A 20 -16.23 -16.37 -12.52
CA GLY A 20 -15.89 -15.40 -13.55
C GLY A 20 -14.81 -15.91 -14.51
N GLY A 21 -13.77 -15.10 -14.72
CA GLY A 21 -12.61 -15.44 -15.55
C GLY A 21 -12.84 -15.24 -17.04
N LYS A 22 -13.86 -14.46 -17.42
CA LYS A 22 -14.21 -14.13 -18.82
C LYS A 22 -14.88 -12.76 -18.93
N GLN A 23 -14.97 -12.26 -20.14
CA GLN A 23 -15.85 -11.11 -20.43
C GLN A 23 -17.31 -11.51 -20.23
N SER A 24 -18.13 -10.55 -19.85
CA SER A 24 -19.56 -10.78 -19.68
C SER A 24 -20.24 -10.99 -21.05
N ASP A 25 -20.97 -12.08 -21.16
CA ASP A 25 -21.78 -12.40 -22.35
C ASP A 25 -23.13 -11.67 -22.36
N GLN A 26 -23.44 -10.91 -21.30
CA GLN A 26 -24.73 -10.21 -21.16
C GLN A 26 -24.80 -8.91 -21.98
N PHE A 27 -23.65 -8.41 -22.45
CA PHE A 27 -23.56 -7.14 -23.15
C PHE A 27 -22.80 -7.28 -24.47
N GLU A 28 -23.43 -6.87 -25.56
CA GLU A 28 -22.80 -6.90 -26.90
C GLU A 28 -21.67 -5.89 -27.06
N LYS A 29 -21.73 -4.78 -26.29
CA LYS A 29 -20.75 -3.68 -26.36
C LYS A 29 -20.35 -3.22 -24.96
N GLY A 30 -19.10 -2.76 -24.84
CA GLY A 30 -18.55 -2.20 -23.63
C GLY A 30 -17.41 -3.04 -23.02
N TYR A 31 -16.94 -2.60 -21.86
CA TYR A 31 -15.76 -3.19 -21.17
C TYR A 31 -16.19 -3.96 -19.93
N PHE A 32 -17.21 -4.80 -20.07
CA PHE A 32 -17.74 -5.58 -18.95
C PHE A 32 -16.96 -6.89 -18.79
N TYR A 33 -16.42 -7.09 -17.61
CA TYR A 33 -15.72 -8.30 -17.21
C TYR A 33 -16.38 -8.90 -15.97
N GLU A 34 -16.55 -10.21 -15.94
CA GLU A 34 -17.18 -10.87 -14.80
C GLU A 34 -16.30 -10.75 -13.55
N PRO A 35 -16.88 -10.45 -12.36
CA PRO A 35 -16.16 -10.55 -11.11
C PRO A 35 -15.49 -11.92 -10.99
N THR A 36 -14.16 -11.90 -10.82
CA THR A 36 -13.34 -13.11 -10.92
C THR A 36 -12.64 -13.36 -9.60
N VAL A 37 -12.73 -14.59 -9.11
CA VAL A 37 -12.01 -15.05 -7.92
C VAL A 37 -11.11 -16.20 -8.28
N PHE A 38 -9.84 -16.07 -7.88
CA PHE A 38 -8.83 -17.11 -8.01
C PHE A 38 -8.50 -17.76 -6.67
N ASP A 39 -8.29 -19.07 -6.69
CA ASP A 39 -7.66 -19.86 -5.61
C ASP A 39 -6.38 -20.52 -6.18
N GLN A 40 -5.62 -21.15 -5.31
CA GLN A 40 -4.33 -21.80 -5.65
C GLN A 40 -3.29 -20.85 -6.26
N VAL A 41 -3.37 -19.57 -5.89
CA VAL A 41 -2.36 -18.60 -6.28
C VAL A 41 -1.11 -18.74 -5.40
N THR A 42 0.05 -18.48 -5.97
CA THR A 42 1.33 -18.50 -5.25
C THR A 42 1.91 -17.08 -5.18
N PRO A 43 2.76 -16.79 -4.19
CA PRO A 43 3.31 -15.44 -4.00
C PRO A 43 4.05 -14.86 -5.22
N ASN A 44 4.58 -15.71 -6.09
CA ASN A 44 5.38 -15.29 -7.26
C ASN A 44 4.54 -15.05 -8.53
N MET A 45 3.24 -15.34 -8.50
CA MET A 45 2.37 -15.09 -9.66
C MET A 45 2.21 -13.59 -9.90
N GLU A 46 2.18 -13.18 -11.17
CA GLU A 46 2.01 -11.77 -11.54
C GLU A 46 0.75 -11.16 -10.93
N ILE A 47 -0.34 -11.92 -10.85
CA ILE A 47 -1.62 -11.46 -10.28
C ILE A 47 -1.54 -11.13 -8.78
N ILE A 48 -0.52 -11.61 -8.06
CA ILE A 48 -0.22 -11.28 -6.67
C ILE A 48 0.75 -10.10 -6.59
N MET A 49 1.78 -10.09 -7.43
CA MET A 49 2.86 -9.11 -7.35
C MET A 49 2.53 -7.78 -8.01
N GLU A 50 1.63 -7.79 -9.00
CA GLU A 50 1.26 -6.60 -9.77
C GLU A 50 -0.21 -6.25 -9.58
N GLU A 51 -0.48 -4.97 -9.36
CA GLU A 51 -1.85 -4.48 -9.23
C GLU A 51 -2.69 -4.82 -10.46
N ALA A 52 -3.81 -5.51 -10.26
CA ALA A 52 -4.66 -5.94 -11.34
C ALA A 52 -5.48 -4.79 -11.97
N PHE A 53 -5.89 -3.81 -11.18
CA PHE A 53 -6.78 -2.70 -11.55
C PHE A 53 -8.01 -3.19 -12.32
N SER A 54 -8.65 -4.24 -11.81
CA SER A 54 -9.72 -4.97 -12.50
C SER A 54 -10.58 -5.74 -11.47
N PRO A 55 -11.78 -6.22 -11.82
CA PRO A 55 -12.65 -6.96 -10.90
C PRO A 55 -12.12 -8.39 -10.67
N VAL A 56 -10.88 -8.52 -10.21
CA VAL A 56 -10.19 -9.80 -9.99
C VAL A 56 -9.64 -9.85 -8.58
N ILE A 57 -9.96 -10.92 -7.85
CA ILE A 57 -9.53 -11.15 -6.48
C ILE A 57 -8.75 -12.47 -6.41
N PRO A 58 -7.41 -12.42 -6.26
CA PRO A 58 -6.62 -13.61 -5.95
C PRO A 58 -6.70 -13.91 -4.44
N VAL A 59 -6.92 -15.18 -4.08
CA VAL A 59 -6.97 -15.65 -2.70
C VAL A 59 -5.80 -16.59 -2.44
N HIS A 60 -4.88 -16.16 -1.58
CA HIS A 60 -3.76 -16.99 -1.13
C HIS A 60 -3.99 -17.45 0.32
N ARG A 61 -3.69 -18.73 0.60
CA ARG A 61 -3.83 -19.30 1.93
C ARG A 61 -2.52 -19.21 2.68
N ILE A 62 -2.56 -18.61 3.84
CA ILE A 62 -1.43 -18.47 4.77
C ILE A 62 -1.56 -19.43 5.96
N LYS A 63 -0.44 -19.76 6.59
CA LYS A 63 -0.37 -20.64 7.74
C LYS A 63 -0.18 -19.91 9.07
N SER A 64 0.35 -18.68 9.01
CA SER A 64 0.63 -17.87 10.19
C SER A 64 0.49 -16.37 9.89
N LEU A 65 0.44 -15.57 10.93
CA LEU A 65 0.49 -14.11 10.83
C LEU A 65 1.83 -13.64 10.25
N ASP A 66 2.93 -14.28 10.66
CA ASP A 66 4.28 -13.93 10.15
C ASP A 66 4.39 -14.15 8.64
N GLU A 67 3.78 -15.21 8.11
CA GLU A 67 3.71 -15.45 6.67
C GLU A 67 2.88 -14.37 5.97
N ALA A 68 1.75 -13.96 6.57
CA ALA A 68 0.93 -12.87 6.04
C ALA A 68 1.69 -11.54 6.00
N ILE A 69 2.41 -11.21 7.09
CA ILE A 69 3.24 -10.00 7.18
C ILE A 69 4.34 -10.03 6.12
N ALA A 70 5.07 -11.14 6.03
CA ALA A 70 6.15 -11.30 5.06
C ALA A 70 5.63 -11.15 3.62
N MET A 71 4.50 -11.78 3.30
CA MET A 71 3.88 -11.70 1.97
C MET A 71 3.38 -10.28 1.67
N SER A 72 2.72 -9.61 2.61
CA SER A 72 2.25 -8.23 2.44
C SER A 72 3.41 -7.27 2.20
N ASN A 73 4.55 -7.50 2.85
CA ASN A 73 5.74 -6.67 2.71
C ASN A 73 6.56 -6.97 1.45
N SER A 74 6.37 -8.14 0.81
CA SER A 74 7.14 -8.56 -0.37
C SER A 74 6.79 -7.79 -1.64
N THR A 75 5.63 -7.13 -1.69
CA THR A 75 5.24 -6.33 -2.85
C THR A 75 5.86 -4.93 -2.81
N ARG A 76 5.95 -4.30 -3.96
CA ARG A 76 6.39 -2.90 -4.09
C ARG A 76 5.32 -1.88 -3.65
N TYR A 77 4.12 -2.33 -3.35
CA TYR A 77 2.99 -1.49 -2.94
C TYR A 77 2.85 -1.42 -1.43
N GLY A 78 2.20 -0.35 -0.96
CA GLY A 78 1.98 -0.12 0.44
C GLY A 78 0.93 0.95 0.71
N LEU A 79 -0.26 0.87 0.07
CA LEU A 79 -1.31 1.86 0.25
C LEU A 79 -2.23 1.52 1.43
N GLY A 80 -2.95 0.41 1.36
CA GLY A 80 -3.94 0.03 2.35
C GLY A 80 -3.92 -1.47 2.67
N CYS A 81 -4.16 -1.83 3.93
CA CYS A 81 -4.33 -3.20 4.39
C CYS A 81 -5.47 -3.28 5.41
N THR A 82 -6.18 -4.39 5.40
CA THR A 82 -7.17 -4.67 6.43
C THR A 82 -6.96 -6.06 7.01
N ILE A 83 -6.91 -6.14 8.34
CA ILE A 83 -6.95 -7.41 9.06
C ILE A 83 -8.32 -7.63 9.69
N PHE A 84 -8.86 -8.84 9.54
CA PHE A 84 -10.08 -9.26 10.23
C PHE A 84 -9.72 -10.25 11.33
N THR A 85 -9.85 -9.84 12.57
CA THR A 85 -9.53 -10.67 13.74
C THR A 85 -10.28 -10.20 14.98
N ARG A 86 -10.47 -11.11 15.95
CA ARG A 86 -10.92 -10.79 17.32
C ARG A 86 -9.76 -10.71 18.31
N ASP A 87 -8.58 -11.07 17.87
CA ASP A 87 -7.36 -11.08 18.67
C ASP A 87 -6.64 -9.73 18.47
N ILE A 88 -6.65 -8.92 19.52
CA ILE A 88 -6.07 -7.57 19.48
C ILE A 88 -4.53 -7.60 19.35
N GLU A 89 -3.87 -8.61 19.94
CA GLU A 89 -2.41 -8.74 19.83
C GLU A 89 -2.00 -9.00 18.38
N ARG A 90 -2.73 -9.87 17.68
CA ARG A 90 -2.51 -10.12 16.25
C ARG A 90 -2.79 -8.87 15.40
N ALA A 91 -3.85 -8.14 15.74
CA ALA A 91 -4.17 -6.91 15.03
C ALA A 91 -3.05 -5.87 15.14
N LEU A 92 -2.56 -5.62 16.36
CA LEU A 92 -1.48 -4.67 16.63
C LEU A 92 -0.14 -5.15 16.04
N THR A 93 0.18 -6.45 16.17
CA THR A 93 1.37 -7.03 15.53
C THR A 93 1.34 -6.81 14.02
N GLY A 94 0.18 -6.99 13.37
CA GLY A 94 0.03 -6.69 11.94
C GLY A 94 0.25 -5.21 11.64
N ALA A 95 -0.35 -4.32 12.44
CA ALA A 95 -0.23 -2.88 12.26
C ALA A 95 1.22 -2.38 12.39
N ASP A 96 1.99 -2.92 13.35
CA ASP A 96 3.37 -2.52 13.59
C ASP A 96 4.36 -3.04 12.54
N ASN A 97 4.06 -4.20 11.92
CA ASN A 97 5.03 -4.91 11.08
C ASN A 97 4.71 -4.86 9.58
N ILE A 98 3.48 -4.51 9.16
CA ILE A 98 3.16 -4.35 7.75
C ILE A 98 3.48 -2.92 7.29
N GLN A 99 4.33 -2.80 6.27
CA GLN A 99 4.78 -1.54 5.69
C GLN A 99 3.71 -0.95 4.77
N ILE A 100 2.75 -0.25 5.37
CA ILE A 100 1.58 0.27 4.67
C ILE A 100 1.16 1.63 5.23
N GLY A 101 0.59 2.47 4.37
CA GLY A 101 0.18 3.82 4.76
C GLY A 101 -1.09 3.85 5.61
N THR A 102 -2.06 3.01 5.29
CA THR A 102 -3.32 2.90 6.06
C THR A 102 -3.57 1.46 6.46
N PHE A 103 -3.61 1.20 7.76
CA PHE A 103 -3.92 -0.11 8.31
C PHE A 103 -5.27 -0.09 9.01
N CYS A 104 -6.19 -0.95 8.58
CA CYS A 104 -7.53 -1.06 9.13
C CYS A 104 -7.72 -2.37 9.90
N ILE A 105 -8.48 -2.35 10.98
CA ILE A 105 -8.84 -3.53 11.76
C ILE A 105 -10.34 -3.70 11.68
N ASN A 106 -10.81 -4.83 11.15
CA ASN A 106 -12.20 -5.23 11.01
C ASN A 106 -13.11 -4.24 10.24
N SER A 107 -12.53 -3.28 9.53
CA SER A 107 -13.28 -2.28 8.77
C SER A 107 -12.49 -1.90 7.52
N PRO A 108 -12.85 -2.41 6.34
CA PRO A 108 -12.15 -2.05 5.10
C PRO A 108 -12.58 -0.66 4.62
N LEU A 109 -11.70 0.00 3.89
CA LEU A 109 -11.99 1.25 3.17
C LEU A 109 -12.53 2.39 4.07
N MET A 110 -12.09 2.44 5.33
CA MET A 110 -12.45 3.55 6.22
C MET A 110 -11.50 4.72 6.00
N GLU A 111 -12.05 5.83 5.58
CA GLU A 111 -11.37 7.11 5.55
C GLU A 111 -11.71 7.92 6.79
N ASN A 112 -10.69 8.56 7.36
CA ASN A 112 -10.85 9.50 8.46
C ASN A 112 -10.15 10.80 8.09
N MET A 113 -10.93 11.86 7.87
CA MET A 113 -10.41 13.16 7.47
C MET A 113 -9.45 13.80 8.48
N ALA A 114 -9.44 13.31 9.72
CA ALA A 114 -8.51 13.76 10.76
C ALA A 114 -7.20 12.94 10.81
N ALA A 115 -7.09 11.88 10.02
CA ALA A 115 -5.92 11.01 9.97
C ALA A 115 -5.25 11.06 8.60
N PRO A 116 -3.90 10.99 8.53
CA PRO A 116 -3.19 11.06 7.26
C PRO A 116 -3.50 9.83 6.40
N PHE A 117 -3.79 10.05 5.13
CA PHE A 117 -3.98 9.02 4.12
C PHE A 117 -2.88 9.11 3.06
N GLY A 118 -2.30 7.99 2.69
CA GLY A 118 -1.30 7.93 1.62
C GLY A 118 -0.52 6.63 1.62
N GLY A 119 0.24 6.41 0.56
CA GLY A 119 1.00 5.17 0.35
C GLY A 119 2.40 5.20 0.93
N MET A 120 2.93 4.02 1.15
CA MET A 120 4.36 3.75 1.33
C MET A 120 4.93 3.08 0.09
N LYS A 121 6.24 2.96 0.01
CA LYS A 121 6.94 2.33 -1.12
C LYS A 121 6.55 2.97 -2.46
N GLN A 122 6.16 2.19 -3.48
CA GLN A 122 5.76 2.72 -4.78
C GLN A 122 4.28 3.13 -4.87
N SER A 123 3.52 2.98 -3.78
CA SER A 123 2.13 3.46 -3.75
C SER A 123 2.00 4.97 -3.63
N GLY A 124 3.08 5.69 -3.33
CA GLY A 124 3.09 7.15 -3.38
C GLY A 124 4.02 7.80 -2.37
N ILE A 125 4.08 9.12 -2.45
CA ILE A 125 4.76 10.03 -1.53
C ILE A 125 3.76 11.08 -1.06
N GLY A 126 4.02 11.70 0.10
CA GLY A 126 3.10 12.66 0.69
C GLY A 126 1.91 12.02 1.42
N ARG A 127 1.09 12.88 2.00
CA ARG A 127 -0.14 12.48 2.70
C ARG A 127 -1.27 13.45 2.38
N GLU A 128 -2.47 12.89 2.21
CA GLU A 128 -3.73 13.63 2.20
C GLU A 128 -4.39 13.51 3.57
N HIS A 129 -5.35 14.37 3.88
CA HIS A 129 -6.04 14.43 5.16
C HIS A 129 -5.12 14.74 6.35
N GLY A 130 -5.71 14.95 7.52
CA GLY A 130 -4.97 15.30 8.74
C GLY A 130 -4.25 16.64 8.65
N ILE A 131 -3.43 16.90 9.64
CA ILE A 131 -2.55 18.08 9.68
C ILE A 131 -1.43 17.96 8.64
N GLU A 132 -1.00 16.74 8.35
CA GLU A 132 0.06 16.42 7.42
C GLU A 132 -0.24 16.95 6.01
N ALA A 133 -1.50 16.81 5.56
CA ALA A 133 -1.91 17.35 4.28
C ALA A 133 -1.78 18.88 4.19
N LEU A 134 -2.03 19.58 5.28
CA LEU A 134 -1.85 21.04 5.33
C LEU A 134 -0.37 21.43 5.25
N GLU A 135 0.50 20.64 5.85
CA GLU A 135 1.95 20.88 5.81
C GLU A 135 2.53 20.64 4.40
N GLU A 136 1.97 19.72 3.61
CA GLU A 136 2.39 19.48 2.21
C GLU A 136 2.21 20.72 1.29
N PHE A 137 1.31 21.66 1.65
CA PHE A 137 1.10 22.92 0.92
C PHE A 137 1.93 24.08 1.48
N ARG A 138 2.86 23.83 2.40
CA ARG A 138 3.65 24.86 3.08
C ARG A 138 5.13 24.55 3.00
N GLU A 139 5.92 25.59 2.99
CA GLU A 139 7.38 25.47 3.07
C GLU A 139 7.88 26.00 4.41
N ALA A 140 8.82 25.27 5.00
CA ALA A 140 9.48 25.68 6.24
C ALA A 140 10.50 26.79 5.94
N LYS A 141 10.42 27.90 6.69
CA LYS A 141 11.43 28.95 6.68
C LYS A 141 12.11 29.03 8.05
N HIS A 142 13.40 28.88 8.07
CA HIS A 142 14.22 29.16 9.25
C HIS A 142 14.64 30.62 9.23
N ILE A 143 14.39 31.34 10.33
CA ILE A 143 14.88 32.71 10.55
C ILE A 143 15.77 32.67 11.77
N PHE A 144 17.05 33.00 11.60
CA PHE A 144 18.02 33.15 12.68
C PHE A 144 18.39 34.62 12.76
N ILE A 145 18.31 35.19 13.97
CA ILE A 145 18.67 36.57 14.25
C ILE A 145 19.76 36.54 15.33
N ASP A 146 20.95 37.01 14.97
CA ASP A 146 22.03 37.20 15.91
C ASP A 146 22.13 38.70 16.24
N TYR A 147 21.96 39.01 17.50
CA TYR A 147 22.08 40.37 18.03
C TYR A 147 23.50 40.71 18.47
N ASP A 148 24.36 39.71 18.60
CA ASP A 148 25.76 39.88 18.97
C ASP A 148 26.63 39.79 17.68
N HIS A 149 27.14 40.93 17.27
CA HIS A 149 27.98 41.04 16.05
C HIS A 149 29.46 40.65 16.28
N SER A 150 29.79 40.08 17.43
CA SER A 150 31.15 39.57 17.68
C SER A 150 31.44 38.35 16.79
N ASN A 151 32.75 38.13 16.55
CA ASN A 151 33.17 36.92 15.87
C ASN A 151 32.81 35.70 16.70
N LYS A 152 32.19 34.70 16.06
CA LYS A 152 31.83 33.43 16.71
C LYS A 152 32.99 32.46 16.53
N GLU A 153 33.45 31.83 17.59
CA GLU A 153 34.54 30.83 17.55
C GLU A 153 34.24 29.64 16.62
N TRP A 154 32.98 29.32 16.39
CA TRP A 154 32.56 28.23 15.56
C TRP A 154 32.43 28.58 14.06
N TRP A 155 32.50 29.88 13.68
CA TRP A 155 32.43 30.30 12.28
C TRP A 155 33.67 29.92 11.45
N PHE A 156 34.81 30.05 12.12
CA PHE A 156 36.08 29.71 11.50
C PHE A 156 36.71 28.65 12.40
N GLY A 157 36.95 27.47 11.85
CA GLY A 157 37.72 26.48 12.59
C GLY A 157 38.97 27.16 13.16
N ASN A 158 39.27 26.89 14.43
CA ASN A 158 40.57 27.30 15.01
C ASN A 158 41.66 26.81 14.03
N ASN A 159 42.16 27.73 13.22
CA ASN A 159 43.45 27.53 12.61
C ASN A 159 44.42 27.61 13.79
N GLY A 160 44.60 26.43 14.41
CA GLY A 160 45.54 26.30 15.51
C GLY A 160 46.90 26.81 15.10
N GLU A 161 47.41 27.72 15.87
CA GLU A 161 48.83 27.76 16.07
C GLU A 161 49.28 26.45 16.74
#